data_b323f06bfd7ec1242ae23cef060feb77
#
_entry.id   b323f06bfd7ec1242ae23cef060feb77
#
_cell.length_a   1.000
_cell.length_b   1.000
_cell.length_c   1.000
_cell.angle_alpha   90.00
_cell.angle_beta   90.00
_cell.angle_gamma   90.00
#
_symmetry.space_group_name_H-M   'P 1'
#
loop_
_entity.id
_entity.type
_entity.pdbx_description
1 polymer ?
#
loop_
_entity_poly.entity_id
_entity_poly.type
_entity_poly.pdbx_seq_one_letter_code
_entity_poly.pdbx_strand_id
1 'polypeptide(L)'
;YSDYIRYPIKMNVETQKMKEGTEESEKPEYETVVEDQTLNSMVPLWKRQKSKITDEEYNQFYKDHFYDYQDPQKVIHFSVEGNTSFTALLYIPSHLPQGFYSQDYKKGLQLYCRGVFIMDHAEELLPDSLRFVKGLVDSQDLSLNISREMLQHDHQLKLIAGRIEKKVLNELGNMLAKDREAYEKFFEEFGVNLKFGVYNNYGMDKDKFQDLLLFYSSREKKYVTLSEYVSRMKEDQKDIYFVSGKDVELIDKMPVVQTLKNKEFEVLYLTDEVDEFVMQTLMNYKEKTFRNCLLYTSPS
;
A
#
# COMPACT_ATOMS: atom_id res chain seq x y z
N TYR A 1 13.79 21.44 5.12
CA TYR A 1 14.94 20.80 5.83
C TYR A 1 15.01 21.15 7.32
N SER A 2 14.37 22.23 7.77
CA SER A 2 14.48 22.78 9.15
C SER A 2 13.24 22.57 10.00
N ASP A 3 12.19 21.97 9.49
CA ASP A 3 10.87 21.88 10.14
C ASP A 3 10.92 21.09 11.47
N TYR A 4 11.80 20.10 11.56
CA TYR A 4 11.92 19.22 12.73
C TYR A 4 13.20 19.43 13.55
N ILE A 5 13.82 20.61 13.43
CA ILE A 5 14.91 20.99 14.33
C ILE A 5 14.37 21.18 15.74
N ARG A 6 15.08 20.63 16.74
CA ARG A 6 14.63 20.64 18.15
C ARG A 6 14.53 22.02 18.79
N TYR A 7 15.04 23.05 18.13
CA TYR A 7 15.00 24.42 18.58
C TYR A 7 13.95 25.20 17.81
N PRO A 8 13.18 26.08 18.47
CA PRO A 8 12.19 26.90 17.77
C PRO A 8 12.87 27.87 16.82
N ILE A 9 12.51 27.81 15.55
CA ILE A 9 12.86 28.81 14.56
C ILE A 9 11.77 29.86 14.60
N LYS A 10 12.11 31.05 15.09
CA LYS A 10 11.18 32.16 15.21
C LYS A 10 11.41 33.17 14.11
N MET A 11 10.34 33.73 13.61
CA MET A 11 10.35 34.84 12.65
C MET A 11 9.28 35.84 13.04
N ASN A 12 9.62 37.12 12.91
CA ASN A 12 8.65 38.18 13.06
C ASN A 12 7.73 38.20 11.82
N VAL A 13 6.46 37.91 12.04
CA VAL A 13 5.44 37.92 10.98
C VAL A 13 4.53 39.13 11.19
N GLU A 14 4.40 39.94 10.17
CA GLU A 14 3.44 41.05 10.16
C GLU A 14 2.05 40.50 9.87
N THR A 15 1.15 40.55 10.85
CA THR A 15 -0.23 40.14 10.71
C THR A 15 -1.14 41.35 10.86
N GLN A 16 -2.11 41.51 9.96
CA GLN A 16 -3.14 42.54 10.11
C GLN A 16 -4.23 42.04 11.05
N LYS A 17 -4.35 42.68 12.21
CA LYS A 17 -5.47 42.43 13.14
C LYS A 17 -6.44 43.58 13.12
N MET A 18 -7.73 43.26 13.25
CA MET A 18 -8.78 44.26 13.40
C MET A 18 -8.61 44.97 14.75
N LYS A 19 -8.63 46.30 14.75
CA LYS A 19 -8.56 47.09 16.00
C LYS A 19 -9.75 46.79 16.88
N GLU A 20 -9.49 46.50 18.16
CA GLU A 20 -10.55 46.36 19.15
C GLU A 20 -11.46 47.60 19.18
N GLY A 21 -12.76 47.41 19.10
CA GLY A 21 -13.77 48.47 19.11
C GLY A 21 -14.28 48.94 17.75
N THR A 22 -13.80 48.36 16.64
CA THR A 22 -14.29 48.68 15.28
C THR A 22 -15.16 47.55 14.70
N GLU A 23 -15.53 46.56 15.51
CA GLU A 23 -16.32 45.38 15.09
C GLU A 23 -17.72 45.71 14.57
N GLU A 24 -18.26 46.87 14.95
CA GLU A 24 -19.61 47.36 14.54
C GLU A 24 -19.57 48.50 13.52
N SER A 25 -18.38 48.89 12.99
CA SER A 25 -18.30 49.98 12.04
C SER A 25 -18.37 49.51 10.59
N GLU A 26 -19.03 50.28 9.70
CA GLU A 26 -19.11 50.00 8.26
C GLU A 26 -17.75 49.94 7.53
N LYS A 27 -16.66 50.35 8.22
CA LYS A 27 -15.28 50.24 7.73
C LYS A 27 -14.36 49.77 8.89
N PRO A 28 -14.08 48.47 8.97
CA PRO A 28 -13.16 47.97 9.97
C PRO A 28 -11.73 48.51 9.72
N GLU A 29 -11.12 49.07 10.75
CA GLU A 29 -9.72 49.48 10.71
C GLU A 29 -8.81 48.30 11.11
N TYR A 30 -7.75 48.09 10.35
CA TYR A 30 -6.74 47.04 10.61
C TYR A 30 -5.45 47.72 11.08
N GLU A 31 -4.81 47.10 12.06
CA GLU A 31 -3.47 47.46 12.46
C GLU A 31 -2.50 46.30 12.14
N THR A 32 -1.29 46.67 11.75
CA THR A 32 -0.23 45.70 11.54
C THR A 32 0.44 45.39 12.86
N VAL A 33 0.26 44.16 13.33
CA VAL A 33 0.93 43.66 14.54
C VAL A 33 2.06 42.74 14.12
N VAL A 34 3.27 43.00 14.66
CA VAL A 34 4.43 42.14 14.48
C VAL A 34 4.44 41.11 15.60
N GLU A 35 4.27 39.85 15.26
CA GLU A 35 4.29 38.75 16.24
C GLU A 35 5.44 37.79 15.94
N ASP A 36 6.10 37.33 16.99
CA ASP A 36 7.08 36.25 16.94
C ASP A 36 6.36 34.92 16.72
N GLN A 37 6.42 34.40 15.49
CA GLN A 37 5.82 33.11 15.16
C GLN A 37 6.89 32.02 15.08
N THR A 38 6.65 30.89 15.76
CA THR A 38 7.48 29.70 15.60
C THR A 38 7.12 29.00 14.30
N LEU A 39 8.09 28.87 13.38
CA LEU A 39 7.88 28.37 12.03
C LEU A 39 7.98 26.85 11.92
N ASN A 40 8.67 26.19 12.85
CA ASN A 40 8.90 24.74 12.78
C ASN A 40 8.11 23.98 13.83
N SER A 41 7.74 22.74 13.50
CA SER A 41 6.96 21.85 14.37
C SER A 41 7.74 21.25 15.54
N MET A 42 9.08 21.35 15.55
CA MET A 42 10.04 20.81 16.53
C MET A 42 9.91 19.31 16.81
N VAL A 43 8.70 18.76 16.92
CA VAL A 43 8.45 17.34 17.17
C VAL A 43 7.73 16.73 15.95
N PRO A 44 8.41 15.86 15.19
CA PRO A 44 7.81 15.21 14.05
C PRO A 44 6.59 14.38 14.44
N LEU A 45 5.58 14.32 13.55
CA LEU A 45 4.36 13.54 13.76
C LEU A 45 4.67 12.09 14.13
N TRP A 46 5.61 11.46 13.44
CA TRP A 46 5.99 10.05 13.65
C TRP A 46 6.72 9.78 14.97
N LYS A 47 7.18 10.80 15.68
CA LYS A 47 7.77 10.67 17.02
C LYS A 47 6.79 10.93 18.16
N ARG A 48 5.59 11.38 17.84
CA ARG A 48 4.52 11.59 18.82
C ARG A 48 3.87 10.26 19.23
N GLN A 49 3.30 10.21 20.40
CA GLN A 49 2.51 9.05 20.86
C GLN A 49 1.30 8.86 19.95
N LYS A 50 1.14 7.67 19.38
CA LYS A 50 0.02 7.35 18.46
C LYS A 50 -1.35 7.67 19.03
N SER A 51 -1.57 7.39 20.32
CA SER A 51 -2.84 7.68 21.01
C SER A 51 -3.20 9.16 21.11
N LYS A 52 -2.27 10.05 20.78
CA LYS A 52 -2.46 11.51 20.79
C LYS A 52 -2.52 12.11 19.39
N ILE A 53 -2.45 11.30 18.36
CA ILE A 53 -2.52 11.74 16.97
C ILE A 53 -3.91 11.35 16.44
N THR A 54 -4.64 12.30 15.89
CA THR A 54 -5.94 12.04 15.27
C THR A 54 -5.79 11.57 13.83
N ASP A 55 -6.85 10.95 13.29
CA ASP A 55 -6.87 10.52 11.89
C ASP A 55 -6.77 11.73 10.95
N GLU A 56 -7.35 12.87 11.32
CA GLU A 56 -7.25 14.12 10.58
C GLU A 56 -5.81 14.62 10.50
N GLU A 57 -5.04 14.54 11.60
CA GLU A 57 -3.63 14.93 11.61
C GLU A 57 -2.79 14.01 10.69
N TYR A 58 -3.05 12.70 10.70
CA TYR A 58 -2.39 11.77 9.78
C TYR A 58 -2.75 12.07 8.32
N ASN A 59 -4.02 12.29 8.03
CA ASN A 59 -4.52 12.56 6.68
C ASN A 59 -3.99 13.89 6.15
N GLN A 60 -3.96 14.92 6.99
CA GLN A 60 -3.44 16.24 6.61
C GLN A 60 -1.93 16.15 6.32
N PHE A 61 -1.17 15.46 7.19
CA PHE A 61 0.26 15.23 6.95
C PHE A 61 0.50 14.52 5.63
N TYR A 62 -0.29 13.49 5.30
CA TYR A 62 -0.20 12.78 4.04
C TYR A 62 -0.41 13.71 2.84
N LYS A 63 -1.49 14.48 2.87
CA LYS A 63 -1.85 15.39 1.77
C LYS A 63 -0.79 16.46 1.55
N ASP A 64 -0.30 17.06 2.60
CA ASP A 64 0.70 18.14 2.52
C ASP A 64 2.09 17.61 2.11
N HIS A 65 2.45 16.42 2.56
CA HIS A 65 3.79 15.87 2.41
C HIS A 65 3.99 15.12 1.09
N PHE A 66 2.94 14.47 0.61
CA PHE A 66 2.97 13.69 -0.63
C PHE A 66 2.16 14.31 -1.77
N TYR A 67 1.67 15.54 -1.57
CA TYR A 67 0.94 16.33 -2.57
C TYR A 67 -0.27 15.58 -3.16
N ASP A 68 -0.98 14.86 -2.31
CA ASP A 68 -2.23 14.20 -2.64
C ASP A 68 -3.42 15.03 -2.14
N TYR A 69 -4.50 15.04 -2.91
CA TYR A 69 -5.73 15.78 -2.55
C TYR A 69 -6.74 14.92 -1.80
N GLN A 70 -6.55 13.60 -1.83
CA GLN A 70 -7.43 12.65 -1.18
C GLN A 70 -6.80 12.13 0.12
N ASP A 71 -7.66 11.69 1.03
CA ASP A 71 -7.20 11.00 2.22
C ASP A 71 -6.63 9.62 1.84
N PRO A 72 -5.59 9.14 2.52
CA PRO A 72 -5.06 7.81 2.31
C PRO A 72 -6.10 6.76 2.71
N GLN A 73 -6.11 5.64 2.05
CA GLN A 73 -6.99 4.53 2.40
C GLN A 73 -6.58 3.87 3.73
N LYS A 74 -5.30 3.85 4.01
CA LYS A 74 -4.76 3.25 5.24
C LYS A 74 -3.53 3.98 5.73
N VAL A 75 -3.48 4.20 7.05
CA VAL A 75 -2.29 4.69 7.76
C VAL A 75 -1.67 3.55 8.56
N ILE A 76 -0.35 3.40 8.47
CA ILE A 76 0.41 2.38 9.17
C ILE A 76 1.55 3.08 9.92
N HIS A 77 1.38 3.30 11.21
CA HIS A 77 2.39 3.93 12.07
C HIS A 77 2.88 2.91 13.09
N PHE A 78 4.18 2.60 13.07
CA PHE A 78 4.76 1.63 14.01
C PHE A 78 6.23 1.94 14.30
N SER A 79 6.70 1.43 15.43
CA SER A 79 8.10 1.49 15.84
C SER A 79 8.62 0.10 16.14
N VAL A 80 9.89 -0.11 15.87
CA VAL A 80 10.63 -1.32 16.17
C VAL A 80 11.81 -0.93 17.05
N GLU A 81 12.00 -1.66 18.14
CA GLU A 81 13.13 -1.53 19.06
C GLU A 81 13.98 -2.81 19.00
N GLY A 82 15.27 -2.69 19.19
CA GLY A 82 16.21 -3.80 19.20
C GLY A 82 17.51 -3.48 18.49
N ASN A 83 18.13 -4.49 17.87
CA ASN A 83 19.39 -4.32 17.12
C ASN A 83 19.31 -3.35 15.94
N THR A 84 18.11 -3.10 15.46
CA THR A 84 17.81 -2.06 14.46
C THR A 84 16.52 -1.38 14.89
N SER A 85 16.67 -0.16 15.40
CA SER A 85 15.57 0.63 15.92
C SER A 85 15.16 1.69 14.90
N PHE A 86 13.86 1.73 14.59
CA PHE A 86 13.30 2.69 13.67
C PHE A 86 11.81 2.94 13.93
N THR A 87 11.34 4.07 13.46
CA THR A 87 9.91 4.38 13.38
C THR A 87 9.53 4.55 11.91
N ALA A 88 8.39 3.99 11.53
CA ALA A 88 7.84 4.13 10.19
C ALA A 88 6.42 4.70 10.26
N LEU A 89 6.15 5.68 9.40
CA LEU A 89 4.84 6.21 9.12
C LEU A 89 4.54 6.02 7.64
N LEU A 90 3.69 5.05 7.33
CA LEU A 90 3.40 4.61 5.98
C LEU A 90 1.94 4.86 5.64
N TYR A 91 1.67 5.07 4.37
CA TYR A 91 0.35 5.32 3.81
C TYR A 91 0.09 4.45 2.60
N ILE A 92 -1.09 3.89 2.52
CA ILE A 92 -1.63 3.29 1.30
C ILE A 92 -2.54 4.34 0.68
N PRO A 93 -2.25 4.86 -0.53
CA PRO A 93 -3.12 5.79 -1.23
C PRO A 93 -4.51 5.20 -1.48
N SER A 94 -5.52 6.04 -1.67
CA SER A 94 -6.87 5.60 -2.04
C SER A 94 -7.06 5.38 -3.53
N HIS A 95 -6.09 5.80 -4.35
CA HIS A 95 -6.09 5.67 -5.80
C HIS A 95 -4.67 5.56 -6.35
N LEU A 96 -4.55 5.08 -7.58
CA LEU A 96 -3.27 5.03 -8.29
C LEU A 96 -2.69 6.45 -8.48
N PRO A 97 -1.47 6.72 -8.03
CA PRO A 97 -0.80 7.99 -8.29
C PRO A 97 -0.65 8.26 -9.79
N GLN A 98 -0.73 9.53 -10.18
CA GLN A 98 -0.51 9.91 -11.57
C GLN A 98 0.86 9.44 -12.07
N GLY A 99 0.90 8.82 -13.25
CA GLY A 99 2.13 8.31 -13.84
C GLY A 99 2.70 7.06 -13.15
N PHE A 100 1.93 6.37 -12.33
CA PHE A 100 2.39 5.22 -11.53
C PHE A 100 3.11 4.14 -12.34
N TYR A 101 2.70 3.88 -13.57
CA TYR A 101 3.33 2.91 -14.46
C TYR A 101 4.35 3.53 -15.43
N SER A 102 4.62 4.83 -15.33
CA SER A 102 5.66 5.48 -16.13
C SER A 102 7.06 5.13 -15.64
N GLN A 103 8.06 5.26 -16.53
CA GLN A 103 9.46 5.07 -16.16
C GLN A 103 9.97 6.16 -15.19
N ASP A 104 9.32 7.31 -15.17
CA ASP A 104 9.69 8.43 -14.30
C ASP A 104 9.16 8.30 -12.87
N TYR A 105 8.25 7.34 -12.64
CA TYR A 105 7.71 7.12 -11.30
C TYR A 105 8.78 6.57 -10.35
N LYS A 106 9.10 7.36 -9.34
CA LYS A 106 10.09 6.99 -8.33
C LYS A 106 9.39 6.33 -7.15
N LYS A 107 9.62 5.04 -6.96
CA LYS A 107 9.23 4.34 -5.73
C LYS A 107 10.17 4.72 -4.59
N GLY A 108 9.79 4.39 -3.39
CA GLY A 108 10.63 4.50 -2.22
C GLY A 108 10.01 5.37 -1.13
N LEU A 109 10.56 5.21 0.05
CA LEU A 109 10.16 5.94 1.24
C LEU A 109 11.17 7.05 1.52
N GLN A 110 10.71 8.13 2.16
CA GLN A 110 11.62 9.13 2.69
C GLN A 110 12.42 8.51 3.83
N LEU A 111 13.71 8.72 3.81
CA LEU A 111 14.61 8.22 4.83
C LEU A 111 15.10 9.36 5.72
N TYR A 112 14.91 9.19 7.01
CA TYR A 112 15.43 10.04 8.07
C TYR A 112 16.39 9.24 8.95
N CYS A 113 17.37 9.92 9.50
CA CYS A 113 18.23 9.37 10.53
C CYS A 113 18.23 10.32 11.73
N ARG A 114 17.72 9.83 12.87
CA ARG A 114 17.57 10.63 14.11
C ARG A 114 16.82 11.95 13.92
N GLY A 115 15.82 11.94 13.01
CA GLY A 115 15.02 13.09 12.66
C GLY A 115 15.65 14.02 11.61
N VAL A 116 16.83 13.69 11.09
CA VAL A 116 17.48 14.43 10.00
C VAL A 116 17.12 13.77 8.67
N PHE A 117 16.63 14.54 7.72
CA PHE A 117 16.31 14.08 6.38
C PHE A 117 17.57 13.66 5.61
N ILE A 118 17.55 12.46 5.05
CA ILE A 118 18.66 11.89 4.27
C ILE A 118 18.32 11.88 2.78
N MET A 119 17.16 11.33 2.40
CA MET A 119 16.74 11.25 1.00
C MET A 119 15.23 11.07 0.86
N ASP A 120 14.71 11.43 -0.29
CA ASP A 120 13.28 11.42 -0.60
C ASP A 120 12.79 10.04 -1.09
N HIS A 121 13.63 9.29 -1.78
CA HIS A 121 13.28 8.00 -2.38
C HIS A 121 14.33 6.94 -2.04
N ALA A 122 14.23 6.32 -0.87
CA ALA A 122 15.01 5.13 -0.52
C ALA A 122 14.32 3.90 -1.15
N GLU A 123 14.70 3.59 -2.39
CA GLU A 123 14.07 2.53 -3.20
C GLU A 123 14.26 1.14 -2.59
N GLU A 124 15.33 0.95 -1.82
CA GLU A 124 15.69 -0.29 -1.16
C GLU A 124 14.73 -0.68 -0.04
N LEU A 125 13.96 0.28 0.47
CA LEU A 125 13.00 0.06 1.57
C LEU A 125 11.69 -0.61 1.14
N LEU A 126 11.41 -0.65 -0.18
CA LEU A 126 10.17 -1.23 -0.72
C LEU A 126 10.46 -2.16 -1.90
N PRO A 127 9.90 -3.37 -1.91
CA PRO A 127 9.86 -4.20 -3.11
C PRO A 127 8.95 -3.55 -4.17
N ASP A 128 9.14 -3.94 -5.44
CA ASP A 128 8.33 -3.39 -6.55
C ASP A 128 6.84 -3.70 -6.42
N SER A 129 6.49 -4.81 -5.80
CA SER A 129 5.11 -5.19 -5.48
C SER A 129 4.40 -4.23 -4.53
N LEU A 130 5.14 -3.49 -3.72
CA LEU A 130 4.63 -2.50 -2.76
C LEU A 130 5.00 -1.07 -3.13
N ARG A 131 5.36 -0.81 -4.39
CA ARG A 131 5.78 0.53 -4.87
C ARG A 131 4.73 1.63 -4.70
N PHE A 132 3.48 1.27 -4.46
CA PHE A 132 2.39 2.21 -4.18
C PHE A 132 2.43 2.80 -2.77
N VAL A 133 3.16 2.17 -1.83
CA VAL A 133 3.26 2.66 -0.46
C VAL A 133 4.03 3.97 -0.43
N LYS A 134 3.45 4.97 0.21
CA LYS A 134 4.07 6.27 0.52
C LYS A 134 4.45 6.32 1.99
N GLY A 135 5.32 7.23 2.35
CA GLY A 135 5.64 7.41 3.76
C GLY A 135 7.12 7.64 4.01
N LEU A 136 7.47 7.47 5.26
CA LEU A 136 8.83 7.70 5.74
C LEU A 136 9.28 6.67 6.78
N VAL A 137 10.60 6.58 6.90
CA VAL A 137 11.29 5.80 7.94
C VAL A 137 12.30 6.71 8.63
N ASP A 138 12.31 6.70 9.95
CA ASP A 138 13.31 7.38 10.77
C ASP A 138 14.08 6.34 11.59
N SER A 139 15.31 6.06 11.20
CA SER A 139 16.19 5.11 11.88
C SER A 139 17.11 5.80 12.88
N GLN A 140 17.33 5.15 14.03
CA GLN A 140 18.26 5.61 15.05
C GLN A 140 19.71 5.12 14.80
N ASP A 141 19.85 4.03 14.06
CA ASP A 141 21.09 3.25 13.96
C ASP A 141 21.86 3.49 12.66
N LEU A 142 21.22 4.10 11.65
CA LEU A 142 21.89 4.45 10.40
C LEU A 142 22.90 5.58 10.60
N SER A 143 23.96 5.56 9.79
CA SER A 143 24.94 6.65 9.77
C SER A 143 24.40 7.87 9.02
N LEU A 144 24.63 9.07 9.55
CA LEU A 144 24.28 10.34 8.90
C LEU A 144 25.08 10.58 7.60
N ASN A 145 26.23 9.92 7.44
CA ASN A 145 27.11 10.07 6.28
C ASN A 145 26.85 9.02 5.20
N ILE A 146 25.67 8.40 5.19
CA ILE A 146 25.31 7.40 4.21
C ILE A 146 25.16 8.04 2.82
N SER A 147 25.97 7.59 1.87
CA SER A 147 25.79 7.90 0.46
C SER A 147 24.78 6.94 -0.16
N ARG A 148 24.16 7.34 -1.29
CA ARG A 148 23.19 6.50 -2.02
C ARG A 148 23.80 5.14 -2.45
N GLU A 149 25.08 5.13 -2.78
CA GLU A 149 25.82 3.91 -3.16
C GLU A 149 26.02 2.95 -1.96
N MET A 150 26.21 3.50 -0.75
CA MET A 150 26.36 2.71 0.46
C MET A 150 25.04 2.04 0.91
N LEU A 151 23.89 2.67 0.61
CA LEU A 151 22.57 2.14 1.00
C LEU A 151 22.26 0.78 0.35
N GLN A 152 22.66 0.57 -0.90
CA GLN A 152 22.40 -0.68 -1.63
C GLN A 152 22.98 -1.92 -0.96
N HIS A 153 24.03 -1.75 -0.15
CA HIS A 153 24.74 -2.82 0.54
C HIS A 153 24.54 -2.81 2.05
N ASP A 154 23.78 -1.85 2.58
CA ASP A 154 23.56 -1.72 4.01
C ASP A 154 22.66 -2.84 4.54
N HIS A 155 23.20 -3.65 5.45
CA HIS A 155 22.49 -4.77 6.06
C HIS A 155 21.32 -4.30 6.94
N GLN A 156 21.45 -3.18 7.62
CA GLN A 156 20.39 -2.63 8.48
C GLN A 156 19.21 -2.17 7.63
N LEU A 157 19.48 -1.56 6.46
CA LEU A 157 18.44 -1.14 5.55
C LEU A 157 17.62 -2.32 5.01
N LYS A 158 18.28 -3.44 4.70
CA LYS A 158 17.61 -4.69 4.30
C LYS A 158 16.73 -5.27 5.41
N LEU A 159 17.19 -5.21 6.67
CA LEU A 159 16.37 -5.63 7.81
C LEU A 159 15.15 -4.73 7.99
N ILE A 160 15.30 -3.42 7.86
CA ILE A 160 14.19 -2.46 7.91
C ILE A 160 13.20 -2.76 6.79
N ALA A 161 13.66 -2.93 5.54
CA ALA A 161 12.84 -3.26 4.38
C ALA A 161 12.01 -4.53 4.60
N GLY A 162 12.62 -5.61 5.08
CA GLY A 162 11.90 -6.85 5.39
C GLY A 162 10.83 -6.70 6.45
N ARG A 163 11.06 -5.85 7.47
CA ARG A 163 10.06 -5.56 8.50
C ARG A 163 8.92 -4.70 7.97
N ILE A 164 9.22 -3.74 7.10
CA ILE A 164 8.21 -2.89 6.42
C ILE A 164 7.33 -3.77 5.53
N GLU A 165 7.93 -4.59 4.65
CA GLU A 165 7.19 -5.50 3.78
C GLU A 165 6.23 -6.37 4.58
N LYS A 166 6.75 -7.06 5.61
CA LYS A 166 5.93 -7.92 6.48
C LYS A 166 4.80 -7.13 7.15
N LYS A 167 5.07 -5.92 7.63
CA LYS A 167 4.05 -5.09 8.30
C LYS A 167 2.97 -4.66 7.32
N VAL A 168 3.32 -4.21 6.13
CA VAL A 168 2.35 -3.81 5.09
C VAL A 168 1.48 -4.99 4.68
N LEU A 169 2.07 -6.15 4.37
CA LEU A 169 1.32 -7.35 3.99
C LEU A 169 0.38 -7.83 5.11
N ASN A 170 0.81 -7.77 6.37
CA ASN A 170 -0.05 -8.09 7.51
C ASN A 170 -1.23 -7.11 7.64
N GLU A 171 -1.01 -5.81 7.41
CA GLU A 171 -2.09 -4.83 7.45
C GLU A 171 -3.09 -5.01 6.29
N LEU A 172 -2.61 -5.40 5.11
CA LEU A 172 -3.48 -5.79 4.00
C LEU A 172 -4.29 -7.05 4.33
N GLY A 173 -3.68 -8.06 4.94
CA GLY A 173 -4.39 -9.25 5.43
C GLY A 173 -5.43 -8.92 6.51
N ASN A 174 -5.12 -8.00 7.42
CA ASN A 174 -6.08 -7.51 8.41
C ASN A 174 -7.26 -6.77 7.76
N MET A 175 -6.99 -5.96 6.74
CA MET A 175 -8.03 -5.26 5.98
C MET A 175 -8.92 -6.28 5.25
N LEU A 176 -8.33 -7.27 4.57
CA LEU A 176 -9.06 -8.35 3.90
C LEU A 176 -10.01 -9.11 4.86
N ALA A 177 -9.54 -9.36 6.08
CA ALA A 177 -10.31 -10.13 7.08
C ALA A 177 -11.38 -9.32 7.80
N LYS A 178 -11.18 -7.99 8.01
CA LYS A 178 -12.01 -7.17 8.88
C LYS A 178 -12.87 -6.15 8.13
N ASP A 179 -12.43 -5.72 6.95
CA ASP A 179 -13.09 -4.71 6.11
C ASP A 179 -12.94 -5.10 4.63
N ARG A 180 -13.75 -6.05 4.23
CA ARG A 180 -13.73 -6.62 2.87
C ARG A 180 -13.97 -5.56 1.79
N GLU A 181 -14.89 -4.63 2.04
CA GLU A 181 -15.23 -3.58 1.07
C GLU A 181 -14.02 -2.64 0.85
N ALA A 182 -13.37 -2.22 1.91
CA ALA A 182 -12.15 -1.42 1.80
C ALA A 182 -11.03 -2.18 1.08
N TYR A 183 -10.89 -3.48 1.37
CA TYR A 183 -9.88 -4.30 0.69
C TYR A 183 -10.17 -4.49 -0.81
N GLU A 184 -11.42 -4.67 -1.21
CA GLU A 184 -11.79 -4.77 -2.63
C GLU A 184 -11.48 -3.47 -3.37
N LYS A 185 -11.80 -2.30 -2.81
CA LYS A 185 -11.41 -1.00 -3.37
C LYS A 185 -9.89 -0.86 -3.51
N PHE A 186 -9.13 -1.28 -2.49
CA PHE A 186 -7.67 -1.34 -2.57
C PHE A 186 -7.21 -2.26 -3.70
N PHE A 187 -7.81 -3.44 -3.81
CA PHE A 187 -7.41 -4.44 -4.80
C PHE A 187 -7.75 -4.01 -6.23
N GLU A 188 -8.82 -3.26 -6.46
CA GLU A 188 -9.16 -2.66 -7.75
C GLU A 188 -8.05 -1.73 -8.25
N GLU A 189 -7.43 -0.95 -7.34
CA GLU A 189 -6.35 -0.01 -7.68
C GLU A 189 -4.98 -0.70 -7.75
N PHE A 190 -4.65 -1.54 -6.78
CA PHE A 190 -3.30 -2.05 -6.56
C PHE A 190 -3.15 -3.57 -6.67
N GLY A 191 -4.21 -4.30 -6.99
CA GLY A 191 -4.20 -5.76 -7.05
C GLY A 191 -3.18 -6.31 -8.04
N VAL A 192 -3.01 -5.65 -9.19
CA VAL A 192 -2.00 -6.01 -10.19
C VAL A 192 -0.58 -5.99 -9.59
N ASN A 193 -0.29 -5.06 -8.68
CA ASN A 193 1.00 -4.99 -8.00
C ASN A 193 1.25 -6.19 -7.08
N LEU A 194 0.21 -6.62 -6.35
CA LEU A 194 0.31 -7.84 -5.54
C LEU A 194 0.47 -9.09 -6.40
N LYS A 195 -0.19 -9.15 -7.55
CA LYS A 195 -0.03 -10.21 -8.55
C LYS A 195 1.40 -10.27 -9.09
N PHE A 196 2.00 -9.13 -9.38
CA PHE A 196 3.44 -9.06 -9.71
C PHE A 196 4.32 -9.55 -8.56
N GLY A 197 3.93 -9.33 -7.30
CA GLY A 197 4.64 -9.85 -6.13
C GLY A 197 4.79 -11.37 -6.12
N VAL A 198 3.78 -12.09 -6.63
CA VAL A 198 3.85 -13.55 -6.79
C VAL A 198 4.91 -13.95 -7.83
N TYR A 199 4.99 -13.21 -8.92
CA TYR A 199 5.87 -13.52 -10.05
C TYR A 199 7.32 -13.08 -9.80
N ASN A 200 7.52 -11.99 -9.07
CA ASN A 200 8.84 -11.45 -8.77
C ASN A 200 9.71 -12.49 -8.06
N ASN A 201 11.03 -12.31 -8.18
CA ASN A 201 12.01 -13.18 -7.56
C ASN A 201 11.81 -14.66 -7.93
N TYR A 202 11.42 -14.90 -9.21
CA TYR A 202 11.16 -16.26 -9.76
C TYR A 202 10.15 -17.07 -8.93
N GLY A 203 9.16 -16.40 -8.31
CA GLY A 203 8.12 -17.03 -7.52
C GLY A 203 8.55 -17.47 -6.11
N MET A 204 9.75 -17.10 -5.65
CA MET A 204 10.21 -17.43 -4.29
C MET A 204 9.37 -16.76 -3.20
N ASP A 205 8.75 -15.62 -3.51
CA ASP A 205 7.94 -14.86 -2.57
C ASP A 205 6.43 -15.11 -2.70
N LYS A 206 6.00 -16.06 -3.54
CA LYS A 206 4.58 -16.34 -3.82
C LYS A 206 3.72 -16.57 -2.57
N ASP A 207 4.28 -17.24 -1.57
CA ASP A 207 3.55 -17.55 -0.34
C ASP A 207 3.22 -16.31 0.51
N LYS A 208 3.94 -15.21 0.31
CA LYS A 208 3.64 -13.93 0.96
C LYS A 208 2.37 -13.27 0.40
N PHE A 209 2.05 -13.53 -0.88
CA PHE A 209 1.02 -12.81 -1.63
C PHE A 209 -0.22 -13.63 -1.94
N GLN A 210 -0.10 -14.97 -2.09
CA GLN A 210 -1.17 -15.82 -2.61
C GLN A 210 -2.50 -15.69 -1.85
N ASP A 211 -2.45 -15.48 -0.52
CA ASP A 211 -3.64 -15.33 0.32
C ASP A 211 -4.28 -13.93 0.26
N LEU A 212 -3.60 -12.97 -0.38
CA LEU A 212 -4.07 -11.60 -0.59
C LEU A 212 -4.71 -11.40 -1.95
N LEU A 213 -4.61 -12.36 -2.86
CA LEU A 213 -5.14 -12.24 -4.21
C LEU A 213 -6.64 -12.47 -4.26
N LEU A 214 -7.32 -11.66 -5.08
CA LEU A 214 -8.74 -11.81 -5.39
C LEU A 214 -8.93 -12.18 -6.85
N PHE A 215 -9.87 -13.09 -7.09
CA PHE A 215 -10.30 -13.50 -8.44
C PHE A 215 -11.82 -13.55 -8.48
N TYR A 216 -12.42 -13.26 -9.63
CA TYR A 216 -13.87 -13.28 -9.76
C TYR A 216 -14.39 -14.73 -9.81
N SER A 217 -15.38 -15.05 -8.97
CA SER A 217 -15.97 -16.39 -8.89
C SER A 217 -17.21 -16.51 -9.76
N SER A 218 -17.28 -17.56 -10.56
CA SER A 218 -18.48 -17.91 -11.34
C SER A 218 -19.69 -18.24 -10.46
N ARG A 219 -19.44 -18.76 -9.25
CA ARG A 219 -20.46 -19.19 -8.29
C ARG A 219 -20.95 -18.03 -7.42
N GLU A 220 -20.01 -17.32 -6.79
CA GLU A 220 -20.32 -16.25 -5.86
C GLU A 220 -20.70 -14.93 -6.55
N LYS A 221 -20.38 -14.80 -7.85
CA LYS A 221 -20.60 -13.56 -8.65
C LYS A 221 -19.93 -12.32 -8.05
N LYS A 222 -18.79 -12.51 -7.41
CA LYS A 222 -17.98 -11.50 -6.79
C LYS A 222 -16.52 -11.95 -6.69
N TYR A 223 -15.65 -11.05 -6.26
CA TYR A 223 -14.27 -11.38 -5.96
C TYR A 223 -14.15 -12.29 -4.73
N VAL A 224 -13.31 -13.32 -4.82
CA VAL A 224 -13.03 -14.30 -3.77
C VAL A 224 -11.53 -14.54 -3.66
N THR A 225 -11.08 -14.96 -2.49
CA THR A 225 -9.71 -15.45 -2.27
C THR A 225 -9.60 -16.92 -2.71
N LEU A 226 -8.36 -17.38 -2.92
CA LEU A 226 -8.10 -18.80 -3.17
C LEU A 226 -8.54 -19.67 -1.98
N SER A 227 -8.39 -19.17 -0.75
CA SER A 227 -8.84 -19.89 0.45
C SER A 227 -10.36 -20.06 0.49
N GLU A 228 -11.12 -19.02 0.13
CA GLU A 228 -12.58 -19.07 0.03
C GLU A 228 -13.03 -20.06 -1.05
N TYR A 229 -12.38 -20.06 -2.22
CA TYR A 229 -12.64 -21.03 -3.28
C TYR A 229 -12.43 -22.47 -2.78
N VAL A 230 -11.25 -22.76 -2.21
CA VAL A 230 -10.92 -24.12 -1.73
C VAL A 230 -11.89 -24.58 -0.64
N SER A 231 -12.36 -23.69 0.23
CA SER A 231 -13.33 -24.02 1.27
C SER A 231 -14.69 -24.50 0.75
N ARG A 232 -15.03 -24.14 -0.51
CA ARG A 232 -16.28 -24.51 -1.18
C ARG A 232 -16.13 -25.67 -2.18
N MET A 233 -14.89 -26.16 -2.39
CA MET A 233 -14.64 -27.28 -3.31
C MET A 233 -15.37 -28.53 -2.86
N LYS A 234 -15.79 -29.35 -3.83
CA LYS A 234 -16.30 -30.70 -3.54
C LYS A 234 -15.18 -31.60 -3.02
N GLU A 235 -15.51 -32.58 -2.20
CA GLU A 235 -14.51 -33.48 -1.58
C GLU A 235 -13.64 -34.21 -2.61
N ASP A 236 -14.22 -34.59 -3.74
CA ASP A 236 -13.54 -35.30 -4.84
C ASP A 236 -12.85 -34.35 -5.85
N GLN A 237 -13.05 -33.04 -5.72
CA GLN A 237 -12.44 -32.06 -6.60
C GLN A 237 -10.95 -31.90 -6.27
N LYS A 238 -10.09 -32.14 -7.27
CA LYS A 238 -8.64 -32.06 -7.15
C LYS A 238 -8.07 -30.71 -7.61
N ASP A 239 -8.72 -30.09 -8.58
CA ASP A 239 -8.22 -28.94 -9.30
C ASP A 239 -9.02 -27.65 -9.00
N ILE A 240 -8.31 -26.53 -8.97
CA ILE A 240 -8.90 -25.19 -8.99
C ILE A 240 -9.08 -24.82 -10.46
N TYR A 241 -10.32 -24.67 -10.89
CA TYR A 241 -10.64 -24.36 -12.28
C TYR A 241 -10.56 -22.86 -12.53
N PHE A 242 -9.93 -22.46 -13.64
CA PHE A 242 -9.89 -21.07 -14.08
C PHE A 242 -10.03 -20.95 -15.59
N VAL A 243 -10.47 -19.77 -16.04
CA VAL A 243 -10.52 -19.36 -17.44
C VAL A 243 -10.10 -17.90 -17.55
N SER A 244 -9.22 -17.62 -18.50
CA SER A 244 -8.81 -16.26 -18.84
C SER A 244 -9.65 -15.68 -19.96
N GLY A 245 -9.93 -14.39 -19.91
CA GLY A 245 -10.63 -13.68 -20.95
C GLY A 245 -10.66 -12.18 -20.71
N LYS A 246 -11.20 -11.45 -21.68
CA LYS A 246 -11.19 -9.99 -21.67
C LYS A 246 -12.00 -9.37 -20.54
N ASP A 247 -13.14 -9.97 -20.24
CA ASP A 247 -14.05 -9.52 -19.21
C ASP A 247 -14.92 -10.67 -18.68
N VAL A 248 -15.53 -10.44 -17.52
CA VAL A 248 -16.37 -11.41 -16.81
C VAL A 248 -17.56 -11.90 -17.65
N GLU A 249 -18.20 -11.01 -18.43
CA GLU A 249 -19.39 -11.38 -19.19
C GLU A 249 -19.06 -12.31 -20.37
N LEU A 250 -17.94 -12.06 -21.05
CA LEU A 250 -17.47 -12.91 -22.14
C LEU A 250 -17.03 -14.27 -21.62
N ILE A 251 -16.31 -14.32 -20.51
CA ILE A 251 -15.89 -15.58 -19.88
C ILE A 251 -17.11 -16.37 -19.45
N ASP A 252 -18.10 -15.74 -18.81
CA ASP A 252 -19.30 -16.43 -18.31
C ASP A 252 -20.10 -17.12 -19.44
N LYS A 253 -20.07 -16.58 -20.67
CA LYS A 253 -20.77 -17.14 -21.86
C LYS A 253 -20.01 -18.26 -22.55
N MET A 254 -18.77 -18.55 -22.18
CA MET A 254 -17.97 -19.61 -22.82
C MET A 254 -18.60 -20.98 -22.60
N PRO A 255 -18.72 -21.84 -23.65
CA PRO A 255 -19.33 -23.16 -23.51
C PRO A 255 -18.70 -24.06 -22.45
N VAL A 256 -17.37 -24.01 -22.32
CA VAL A 256 -16.63 -24.77 -21.29
C VAL A 256 -17.02 -24.33 -19.88
N VAL A 257 -17.19 -23.02 -19.65
CA VAL A 257 -17.61 -22.47 -18.36
C VAL A 257 -19.04 -22.92 -18.05
N GLN A 258 -19.95 -22.82 -19.00
CA GLN A 258 -21.32 -23.28 -18.81
C GLN A 258 -21.39 -24.79 -18.51
N THR A 259 -20.54 -25.59 -19.15
CA THR A 259 -20.47 -27.05 -18.91
C THR A 259 -20.01 -27.31 -17.45
N LEU A 260 -19.00 -26.59 -16.95
CA LEU A 260 -18.51 -26.74 -15.57
C LEU A 260 -19.55 -26.26 -14.55
N LYS A 261 -20.21 -25.13 -14.82
CA LYS A 261 -21.31 -24.63 -13.98
C LYS A 261 -22.46 -25.63 -13.89
N ASN A 262 -22.85 -26.26 -15.00
CA ASN A 262 -23.88 -27.31 -15.00
C ASN A 262 -23.48 -28.55 -14.19
N LYS A 263 -22.18 -28.80 -14.03
CA LYS A 263 -21.64 -29.83 -13.15
C LYS A 263 -21.41 -29.30 -11.71
N GLU A 264 -21.88 -28.08 -11.43
CA GLU A 264 -21.75 -27.39 -10.13
C GLU A 264 -20.29 -27.13 -9.68
N PHE A 265 -19.37 -27.03 -10.64
CA PHE A 265 -18.01 -26.58 -10.35
C PHE A 265 -17.93 -25.05 -10.35
N GLU A 266 -17.21 -24.50 -9.37
CA GLU A 266 -16.84 -23.10 -9.34
C GLU A 266 -15.64 -22.87 -10.29
N VAL A 267 -15.65 -21.77 -11.04
CA VAL A 267 -14.58 -21.39 -11.96
C VAL A 267 -14.12 -19.98 -11.61
N LEU A 268 -12.82 -19.75 -11.52
CA LEU A 268 -12.24 -18.42 -11.37
C LEU A 268 -12.09 -17.76 -12.75
N TYR A 269 -12.53 -16.51 -12.87
CA TYR A 269 -12.38 -15.71 -14.08
C TYR A 269 -11.18 -14.79 -13.92
N LEU A 270 -10.24 -14.90 -14.85
CA LEU A 270 -8.99 -14.17 -14.89
C LEU A 270 -9.10 -13.09 -15.98
N THR A 271 -9.14 -11.84 -15.54
CA THR A 271 -9.36 -10.69 -16.44
C THR A 271 -8.14 -9.80 -16.60
N ASP A 272 -7.12 -9.97 -15.76
CA ASP A 272 -5.87 -9.23 -15.87
C ASP A 272 -4.85 -10.03 -16.70
N GLU A 273 -4.08 -9.34 -17.54
CA GLU A 273 -3.06 -9.98 -18.40
C GLU A 273 -2.00 -10.76 -17.59
N VAL A 274 -1.73 -10.34 -16.34
CA VAL A 274 -0.76 -11.00 -15.46
C VAL A 274 -1.28 -12.30 -14.83
N ASP A 275 -2.59 -12.53 -14.83
CA ASP A 275 -3.21 -13.64 -14.09
C ASP A 275 -2.73 -15.03 -14.52
N GLU A 276 -2.54 -15.25 -15.81
CA GLU A 276 -2.04 -16.53 -16.28
C GLU A 276 -0.63 -16.84 -15.79
N PHE A 277 0.24 -15.82 -15.73
CA PHE A 277 1.58 -15.95 -15.17
C PHE A 277 1.53 -16.22 -13.65
N VAL A 278 0.56 -15.62 -12.96
CA VAL A 278 0.33 -15.88 -11.53
C VAL A 278 -0.03 -17.36 -11.33
N MET A 279 -0.98 -17.89 -12.09
CA MET A 279 -1.39 -19.30 -11.98
C MET A 279 -0.25 -20.26 -12.29
N GLN A 280 0.55 -19.97 -13.33
CA GLN A 280 1.73 -20.76 -13.68
C GLN A 280 2.80 -20.73 -12.57
N THR A 281 2.99 -19.57 -11.92
CA THR A 281 3.98 -19.40 -10.85
C THR A 281 3.52 -20.08 -9.56
N LEU A 282 2.25 -19.95 -9.20
CA LEU A 282 1.68 -20.60 -8.03
C LEU A 282 1.70 -22.13 -8.17
N MET A 283 1.41 -22.66 -9.35
CA MET A 283 1.27 -24.09 -9.70
C MET A 283 0.18 -24.82 -8.91
N ASN A 284 0.11 -24.61 -7.60
CA ASN A 284 -0.89 -25.19 -6.71
C ASN A 284 -1.17 -24.25 -5.54
N TYR A 285 -2.31 -24.48 -4.88
CA TYR A 285 -2.68 -23.82 -3.64
C TYR A 285 -3.32 -24.85 -2.69
N LYS A 286 -2.80 -25.01 -1.48
CA LYS A 286 -3.25 -26.03 -0.49
C LYS A 286 -3.43 -27.43 -1.13
N GLU A 287 -2.41 -27.89 -1.82
CA GLU A 287 -2.37 -29.19 -2.52
C GLU A 287 -3.36 -29.34 -3.69
N LYS A 288 -4.04 -28.27 -4.08
CA LYS A 288 -4.94 -28.23 -5.24
C LYS A 288 -4.23 -27.59 -6.44
N THR A 289 -4.23 -28.27 -7.58
CA THR A 289 -3.56 -27.80 -8.81
C THR A 289 -4.45 -26.82 -9.56
N PHE A 290 -3.85 -25.79 -10.15
CA PHE A 290 -4.58 -24.90 -11.06
C PHE A 290 -4.77 -25.53 -12.42
N ARG A 291 -6.00 -25.53 -12.93
CA ARG A 291 -6.35 -26.10 -14.24
C ARG A 291 -7.04 -25.08 -15.13
N ASN A 292 -6.41 -24.77 -16.25
CA ASN A 292 -7.03 -23.96 -17.29
C ASN A 292 -8.10 -24.78 -18.03
N CYS A 293 -9.35 -24.33 -17.96
CA CYS A 293 -10.48 -25.03 -18.54
C CYS A 293 -10.48 -24.99 -20.07
N LEU A 294 -9.83 -24.03 -20.72
CA LEU A 294 -9.68 -23.95 -22.17
C LEU A 294 -8.80 -25.07 -22.73
N LEU A 295 -7.89 -25.60 -21.90
CA LEU A 295 -7.04 -26.73 -22.26
C LEU A 295 -7.67 -28.09 -21.89
N TYR A 296 -8.86 -28.06 -21.29
CA TYR A 296 -9.58 -29.27 -20.89
C TYR A 296 -10.31 -29.86 -22.08
N THR A 297 -9.62 -30.64 -22.89
CA THR A 297 -10.26 -31.62 -23.77
C THR A 297 -10.68 -32.78 -22.88
N SER A 298 -11.98 -32.95 -22.70
CA SER A 298 -12.56 -34.10 -22.00
C SER A 298 -11.96 -35.38 -22.60
N PRO A 299 -11.35 -36.29 -21.79
CA PRO A 299 -11.14 -37.61 -22.27
C PRO A 299 -12.54 -38.21 -22.55
N SER A 300 -12.77 -38.54 -23.79
CA SER A 300 -13.97 -39.27 -24.28
C SER A 300 -14.13 -40.61 -23.56
#